data_0d31cff12c060bcba19dd1bf9310d4c6
#
_entry.id   0d31cff12c060bcba19dd1bf9310d4c6
#
_cell.length_a   1.000
_cell.length_b   1.000
_cell.length_c   1.000
_cell.angle_alpha   90.00
_cell.angle_beta   90.00
_cell.angle_gamma   90.00
#
_symmetry.space_group_name_H-M   'P 1'
#
loop_
_entity.id
_entity.type
_entity.pdbx_description
1 polymer ?
#
loop_
_entity_poly.entity_id
_entity_poly.type
_entity_poly.pdbx_seq_one_letter_code
_entity_poly.pdbx_strand_id
1 'polypeptide(L)'
;MIKRIVLYVFFGLLFNPFLLYSQDSIPKIKEITEEITEENTIKFQEYFFKALSEKSIKNYQIAIQNLEECNAIFPNDKAVFFELSKNYLLLNRTSEALQYINNALLLAPSNFWMLKHLVAIHKKDKNYQEAIKTQIIIVKQKPKQRAELIYLYYLNDEYMQALSLIDVFEKDYGLTTRLKQLKNKLVLRNKPQTVISTIDSLPKLILDFELNPPSFNTLKKILTLAIKDDIPAYHMYSNLAIDLFPAQPFSYLSKGRALQLQGKHQEAIDILEIGIDFIIENSLLEVQFYTILISAYTRLNQPKKALEYKMKLQNIKI
;
A
#
# COMPACT_ATOMS: atom_id res chain seq x y z
N MET A 1 -13.89 -92.56 -13.41
CA MET A 1 -14.79 -91.48 -13.90
C MET A 1 -14.32 -90.06 -13.55
N ILE A 2 -13.68 -89.88 -12.43
CA ILE A 2 -13.27 -88.54 -11.94
C ILE A 2 -12.15 -87.87 -12.76
N LYS A 3 -11.21 -88.63 -13.32
CA LYS A 3 -10.11 -88.10 -14.14
C LYS A 3 -10.52 -87.47 -15.51
N ARG A 4 -11.66 -87.92 -16.07
CA ARG A 4 -12.17 -87.38 -17.36
C ARG A 4 -12.96 -86.09 -17.18
N ILE A 5 -13.59 -85.88 -16.07
CA ILE A 5 -14.36 -84.70 -15.73
C ILE A 5 -13.43 -83.54 -15.45
N VAL A 6 -12.27 -83.72 -14.80
CA VAL A 6 -11.26 -82.71 -14.54
C VAL A 6 -10.61 -82.18 -15.83
N LEU A 7 -10.45 -83.05 -16.83
CA LEU A 7 -9.88 -82.70 -18.11
C LEU A 7 -10.80 -81.75 -18.95
N TYR A 8 -12.13 -81.94 -18.88
CA TYR A 8 -13.10 -81.09 -19.55
C TYR A 8 -13.30 -79.75 -18.84
N VAL A 9 -13.16 -79.67 -17.53
CA VAL A 9 -13.20 -78.43 -16.78
C VAL A 9 -11.93 -77.54 -17.05
N PHE A 10 -10.77 -78.18 -17.22
CA PHE A 10 -9.53 -77.50 -17.55
C PHE A 10 -9.46 -77.01 -19.02
N PHE A 11 -10.12 -77.74 -19.94
CA PHE A 11 -10.20 -77.32 -21.34
C PHE A 11 -11.27 -76.27 -21.60
N GLY A 12 -12.32 -76.21 -20.76
CA GLY A 12 -13.34 -75.13 -20.80
C GLY A 12 -12.84 -73.75 -20.31
N LEU A 13 -11.81 -73.79 -19.44
CA LEU A 13 -11.16 -72.51 -18.95
C LEU A 13 -10.18 -71.91 -19.91
N LEU A 14 -9.74 -72.60 -20.98
CA LEU A 14 -8.85 -72.14 -22.01
C LEU A 14 -9.55 -71.45 -23.22
N PHE A 15 -10.90 -71.62 -23.31
CA PHE A 15 -11.73 -71.01 -24.35
C PHE A 15 -12.71 -69.98 -23.76
N ASN A 16 -12.21 -69.05 -22.96
CA ASN A 16 -12.94 -67.83 -22.70
C ASN A 16 -12.51 -66.84 -23.82
N PRO A 17 -13.39 -66.50 -24.76
CA PRO A 17 -13.10 -65.38 -25.64
C PRO A 17 -13.13 -64.15 -24.75
N PHE A 18 -11.96 -63.75 -24.27
CA PHE A 18 -11.78 -62.34 -23.87
C PHE A 18 -12.19 -61.52 -25.07
N LEU A 19 -13.35 -60.93 -25.02
CA LEU A 19 -13.73 -59.82 -25.83
C LEU A 19 -12.64 -58.77 -25.61
N LEU A 20 -11.64 -58.77 -26.46
CA LEU A 20 -10.74 -57.65 -26.66
C LEU A 20 -11.63 -56.50 -27.15
N TYR A 21 -12.17 -55.76 -26.21
CA TYR A 21 -12.60 -54.41 -26.50
C TYR A 21 -11.32 -53.69 -26.94
N SER A 22 -11.14 -53.59 -28.25
CA SER A 22 -10.16 -52.67 -28.84
C SER A 22 -10.47 -51.28 -28.30
N GLN A 23 -9.60 -50.79 -27.47
CA GLN A 23 -9.60 -49.37 -27.02
C GLN A 23 -9.00 -48.49 -28.14
N ASP A 24 -9.56 -48.58 -29.34
CA ASP A 24 -9.06 -47.78 -30.48
C ASP A 24 -9.55 -46.31 -30.46
N SER A 25 -10.32 -45.92 -29.43
CA SER A 25 -10.86 -44.53 -29.39
C SER A 25 -10.11 -43.56 -28.49
N ILE A 26 -9.25 -44.05 -27.58
CA ILE A 26 -8.54 -43.16 -26.61
C ILE A 26 -7.27 -42.54 -27.15
N PRO A 27 -6.42 -43.18 -28.01
CA PRO A 27 -5.21 -42.57 -28.54
C PRO A 27 -5.51 -41.34 -29.38
N LYS A 28 -6.53 -41.41 -30.23
CA LYS A 28 -6.85 -40.37 -31.18
C LYS A 28 -7.29 -39.04 -30.56
N ILE A 29 -8.07 -39.11 -29.46
CA ILE A 29 -8.47 -37.91 -28.75
C ILE A 29 -7.29 -37.31 -28.00
N LYS A 30 -6.43 -38.14 -27.43
CA LYS A 30 -5.22 -37.69 -26.73
C LYS A 30 -4.21 -37.05 -27.67
N GLU A 31 -3.96 -37.66 -28.83
CA GLU A 31 -3.11 -37.11 -29.89
C GLU A 31 -3.64 -35.77 -30.42
N ILE A 32 -4.94 -35.68 -30.73
CA ILE A 32 -5.58 -34.44 -31.20
C ILE A 32 -5.50 -33.37 -30.12
N THR A 33 -5.70 -33.70 -28.85
CA THR A 33 -5.64 -32.75 -27.73
C THR A 33 -4.20 -32.27 -27.51
N GLU A 34 -3.21 -33.15 -27.59
CA GLU A 34 -1.78 -32.79 -27.51
C GLU A 34 -1.35 -31.94 -28.70
N GLU A 35 -1.77 -32.25 -29.94
CA GLU A 35 -1.49 -31.46 -31.11
C GLU A 35 -2.11 -30.07 -31.08
N ILE A 36 -3.38 -29.91 -30.67
CA ILE A 36 -4.04 -28.62 -30.48
C ILE A 36 -3.33 -27.80 -29.39
N THR A 37 -2.87 -28.45 -28.32
CA THR A 37 -2.16 -27.79 -27.23
C THR A 37 -0.78 -27.32 -27.69
N GLU A 38 -0.08 -28.09 -28.49
CA GLU A 38 1.22 -27.72 -29.07
C GLU A 38 1.08 -26.55 -30.04
N GLU A 39 0.11 -26.59 -30.96
CA GLU A 39 -0.20 -25.47 -31.86
C GLU A 39 -0.52 -24.20 -31.10
N ASN A 40 -1.37 -24.27 -30.07
CA ASN A 40 -1.70 -23.14 -29.23
C ASN A 40 -0.47 -22.60 -28.50
N THR A 41 0.42 -23.47 -28.04
CA THR A 41 1.66 -23.07 -27.36
C THR A 41 2.58 -22.32 -28.34
N ILE A 42 2.73 -22.80 -29.57
CA ILE A 42 3.52 -22.14 -30.58
C ILE A 42 2.92 -20.76 -30.93
N LYS A 43 1.62 -20.68 -31.18
CA LYS A 43 0.93 -19.41 -31.48
C LYS A 43 1.08 -18.41 -30.32
N PHE A 44 0.93 -18.87 -29.06
CA PHE A 44 1.14 -18.03 -27.89
C PHE A 44 2.56 -17.46 -27.87
N GLN A 45 3.57 -18.30 -28.11
CA GLN A 45 4.97 -17.87 -28.15
C GLN A 45 5.22 -16.85 -29.27
N GLU A 46 4.68 -17.08 -30.46
CA GLU A 46 4.81 -16.17 -31.59
C GLU A 46 4.23 -14.80 -31.28
N TYR A 47 3.00 -14.73 -30.76
CA TYR A 47 2.39 -13.48 -30.36
C TYR A 47 3.14 -12.80 -29.23
N PHE A 48 3.59 -13.57 -28.24
CA PHE A 48 4.34 -13.01 -27.11
C PHE A 48 5.67 -12.38 -27.56
N PHE A 49 6.45 -13.09 -28.37
CA PHE A 49 7.70 -12.55 -28.90
C PHE A 49 7.47 -11.37 -29.84
N LYS A 50 6.42 -11.41 -30.66
CA LYS A 50 6.03 -10.29 -31.51
C LYS A 50 5.68 -9.06 -30.63
N ALA A 51 4.94 -9.25 -29.58
CA ALA A 51 4.63 -8.16 -28.64
C ALA A 51 5.89 -7.53 -28.02
N LEU A 52 6.86 -8.35 -27.61
CA LEU A 52 8.14 -7.85 -27.09
C LEU A 52 8.93 -7.10 -28.15
N SER A 53 8.93 -7.58 -29.38
CA SER A 53 9.57 -6.91 -30.53
C SER A 53 8.93 -5.55 -30.81
N GLU A 54 7.61 -5.50 -30.92
CA GLU A 54 6.86 -4.26 -31.16
C GLU A 54 7.07 -3.24 -30.02
N LYS A 55 7.09 -3.70 -28.77
CA LYS A 55 7.42 -2.86 -27.63
C LYS A 55 8.84 -2.26 -27.74
N SER A 56 9.81 -3.03 -28.23
CA SER A 56 11.21 -2.58 -28.36
C SER A 56 11.36 -1.41 -29.33
N ILE A 57 10.53 -1.36 -30.34
CA ILE A 57 10.46 -0.27 -31.33
C ILE A 57 9.39 0.78 -31.01
N LYS A 58 8.86 0.74 -29.77
CA LYS A 58 7.86 1.67 -29.22
C LYS A 58 6.47 1.59 -29.85
N ASN A 59 6.14 0.52 -30.57
CA ASN A 59 4.81 0.25 -31.10
C ASN A 59 3.90 -0.36 -30.03
N TYR A 60 3.70 0.36 -28.92
CA TYR A 60 3.03 -0.17 -27.73
C TYR A 60 1.60 -0.64 -27.98
N GLN A 61 0.87 0.01 -28.90
CA GLN A 61 -0.50 -0.40 -29.24
C GLN A 61 -0.53 -1.76 -29.94
N ILE A 62 0.40 -2.01 -30.86
CA ILE A 62 0.52 -3.30 -31.56
C ILE A 62 1.02 -4.37 -30.59
N ALA A 63 1.93 -4.01 -29.67
CA ALA A 63 2.35 -4.91 -28.60
C ALA A 63 1.18 -5.36 -27.72
N ILE A 64 0.28 -4.44 -27.36
CA ILE A 64 -0.94 -4.75 -26.58
C ILE A 64 -1.83 -5.72 -27.38
N GLN A 65 -2.11 -5.47 -28.66
CA GLN A 65 -2.93 -6.36 -29.49
C GLN A 65 -2.38 -7.80 -29.50
N ASN A 66 -1.07 -7.96 -29.71
CA ASN A 66 -0.46 -9.28 -29.67
C ASN A 66 -0.53 -9.94 -28.27
N LEU A 67 -0.45 -9.17 -27.18
CA LEU A 67 -0.62 -9.69 -25.82
C LEU A 67 -2.08 -10.08 -25.53
N GLU A 68 -3.04 -9.38 -26.11
CA GLU A 68 -4.46 -9.75 -26.01
C GLU A 68 -4.72 -11.07 -26.75
N GLU A 69 -4.08 -11.33 -27.91
CA GLU A 69 -4.11 -12.65 -28.56
C GLU A 69 -3.49 -13.74 -27.65
N CYS A 70 -2.37 -13.45 -26.98
CA CYS A 70 -1.82 -14.36 -25.98
C CYS A 70 -2.83 -14.69 -24.87
N ASN A 71 -3.52 -13.68 -24.35
CA ASN A 71 -4.51 -13.87 -23.27
C ASN A 71 -5.78 -14.59 -23.76
N ALA A 72 -6.10 -14.52 -25.07
CA ALA A 72 -7.18 -15.31 -25.68
C ALA A 72 -6.81 -16.79 -25.78
N ILE A 73 -5.54 -17.11 -26.09
CA ILE A 73 -5.06 -18.50 -26.20
C ILE A 73 -4.92 -19.13 -24.81
N PHE A 74 -4.19 -18.48 -23.90
CA PHE A 74 -3.99 -18.91 -22.50
C PHE A 74 -4.38 -17.79 -21.56
N PRO A 75 -5.62 -17.78 -21.08
CA PRO A 75 -6.11 -16.78 -20.13
C PRO A 75 -5.36 -16.82 -18.80
N ASN A 76 -5.26 -15.65 -18.16
CA ASN A 76 -4.69 -15.51 -16.84
C ASN A 76 -3.19 -15.84 -16.74
N ASP A 77 -2.41 -15.60 -17.79
CA ASP A 77 -0.97 -15.68 -17.67
C ASP A 77 -0.38 -14.41 -17.03
N LYS A 78 0.36 -14.59 -15.94
CA LYS A 78 0.95 -13.47 -15.19
C LYS A 78 1.98 -12.67 -15.97
N ALA A 79 2.70 -13.28 -16.92
CA ALA A 79 3.68 -12.61 -17.75
C ALA A 79 2.99 -11.74 -18.80
N VAL A 80 1.89 -12.23 -19.38
CA VAL A 80 1.04 -11.47 -20.30
C VAL A 80 0.46 -10.25 -19.60
N PHE A 81 -0.15 -10.42 -18.44
CA PHE A 81 -0.68 -9.31 -17.65
C PHE A 81 0.40 -8.29 -17.28
N PHE A 82 1.58 -8.76 -16.90
CA PHE A 82 2.69 -7.88 -16.58
C PHE A 82 3.19 -7.09 -17.80
N GLU A 83 3.29 -7.71 -18.96
CA GLU A 83 3.67 -7.01 -20.20
C GLU A 83 2.57 -6.06 -20.68
N LEU A 84 1.27 -6.43 -20.60
CA LEU A 84 0.15 -5.52 -20.85
C LEU A 84 0.24 -4.27 -19.98
N SER A 85 0.43 -4.45 -18.67
CA SER A 85 0.59 -3.33 -17.74
C SER A 85 1.73 -2.40 -18.13
N LYS A 86 2.87 -2.94 -18.54
CA LYS A 86 4.02 -2.12 -18.97
C LYS A 86 3.71 -1.31 -20.23
N ASN A 87 3.07 -1.92 -21.24
CA ASN A 87 2.72 -1.23 -22.48
C ASN A 87 1.67 -0.14 -22.24
N TYR A 88 0.65 -0.40 -21.41
CA TYR A 88 -0.32 0.61 -21.02
C TYR A 88 0.32 1.79 -20.26
N LEU A 89 1.26 1.52 -19.36
CA LEU A 89 1.98 2.59 -18.67
C LEU A 89 2.82 3.45 -19.62
N LEU A 90 3.44 2.83 -20.64
CA LEU A 90 4.20 3.53 -21.69
C LEU A 90 3.31 4.41 -22.56
N LEU A 91 2.04 4.05 -22.74
CA LEU A 91 1.01 4.87 -23.38
C LEU A 91 0.38 5.91 -22.45
N ASN A 92 0.86 6.07 -21.22
CA ASN A 92 0.27 6.91 -20.17
C ASN A 92 -1.17 6.53 -19.77
N ARG A 93 -1.58 5.30 -20.03
CA ARG A 93 -2.88 4.72 -19.65
C ARG A 93 -2.74 4.03 -18.29
N THR A 94 -2.64 4.84 -17.25
CA THR A 94 -2.28 4.37 -15.91
C THR A 94 -3.37 3.52 -15.27
N SER A 95 -4.65 3.77 -15.56
CA SER A 95 -5.78 2.97 -15.05
C SER A 95 -5.73 1.53 -15.54
N GLU A 96 -5.50 1.33 -16.85
CA GLU A 96 -5.37 -0.01 -17.42
C GLU A 96 -4.07 -0.68 -16.98
N ALA A 97 -2.98 0.09 -16.87
CA ALA A 97 -1.73 -0.41 -16.31
C ALA A 97 -1.93 -0.94 -14.89
N LEU A 98 -2.69 -0.22 -14.06
CA LEU A 98 -3.01 -0.62 -12.69
C LEU A 98 -3.89 -1.88 -12.66
N GLN A 99 -4.90 -1.96 -13.52
CA GLN A 99 -5.74 -3.14 -13.62
C GLN A 99 -4.93 -4.40 -13.93
N TYR A 100 -4.10 -4.36 -14.97
CA TYR A 100 -3.32 -5.52 -15.39
C TYR A 100 -2.21 -5.90 -14.41
N ILE A 101 -1.55 -4.93 -13.75
CA ILE A 101 -0.55 -5.28 -12.74
C ILE A 101 -1.19 -5.92 -11.51
N ASN A 102 -2.39 -5.49 -11.11
CA ASN A 102 -3.12 -6.12 -10.02
C ASN A 102 -3.50 -7.56 -10.38
N ASN A 103 -3.96 -7.83 -11.61
CA ASN A 103 -4.22 -9.20 -12.08
C ASN A 103 -2.95 -10.06 -12.04
N ALA A 104 -1.80 -9.51 -12.47
CA ALA A 104 -0.52 -10.22 -12.39
C ALA A 104 -0.11 -10.52 -10.94
N LEU A 105 -0.34 -9.58 -10.02
CA LEU A 105 -0.02 -9.71 -8.60
C LEU A 105 -0.98 -10.64 -7.86
N LEU A 106 -2.24 -10.81 -8.29
CA LEU A 106 -3.11 -11.87 -7.78
C LEU A 106 -2.51 -13.26 -8.00
N LEU A 107 -1.82 -13.47 -9.12
CA LEU A 107 -1.16 -14.73 -9.46
C LEU A 107 0.24 -14.85 -8.86
N ALA A 108 0.90 -13.74 -8.55
CA ALA A 108 2.25 -13.70 -7.99
C ALA A 108 2.43 -12.55 -6.99
N PRO A 109 1.82 -12.59 -5.79
CA PRO A 109 1.71 -11.46 -4.86
C PRO A 109 3.05 -10.90 -4.37
N SER A 110 4.08 -11.75 -4.30
CA SER A 110 5.40 -11.39 -3.79
C SER A 110 6.43 -11.14 -4.89
N ASN A 111 6.02 -11.06 -6.16
CA ASN A 111 6.95 -10.88 -7.26
C ASN A 111 7.56 -9.48 -7.22
N PHE A 112 8.87 -9.42 -6.98
CA PHE A 112 9.62 -8.18 -6.84
C PHE A 112 9.48 -7.22 -8.03
N TRP A 113 9.54 -7.75 -9.26
CA TRP A 113 9.48 -6.91 -10.46
C TRP A 113 8.09 -6.33 -10.70
N MET A 114 7.04 -7.10 -10.40
CA MET A 114 5.65 -6.66 -10.48
C MET A 114 5.34 -5.60 -9.41
N LEU A 115 5.76 -5.82 -8.16
CA LEU A 115 5.63 -4.82 -7.10
C LEU A 115 6.38 -3.53 -7.45
N LYS A 116 7.59 -3.63 -7.98
CA LYS A 116 8.37 -2.47 -8.43
C LYS A 116 7.68 -1.70 -9.55
N HIS A 117 7.02 -2.41 -10.46
CA HIS A 117 6.22 -1.80 -11.53
C HIS A 117 4.97 -1.11 -10.98
N LEU A 118 4.29 -1.72 -9.99
CA LEU A 118 3.16 -1.08 -9.30
C LEU A 118 3.57 0.24 -8.64
N VAL A 119 4.73 0.27 -7.97
CA VAL A 119 5.30 1.53 -7.45
C VAL A 119 5.50 2.56 -8.57
N ALA A 120 6.00 2.14 -9.75
CA ALA A 120 6.20 3.05 -10.87
C ALA A 120 4.86 3.62 -11.40
N ILE A 121 3.80 2.83 -11.46
CA ILE A 121 2.45 3.27 -11.85
C ILE A 121 1.94 4.32 -10.85
N HIS A 122 1.96 4.02 -9.55
CA HIS A 122 1.53 4.97 -8.52
C HIS A 122 2.34 6.27 -8.51
N LYS A 123 3.66 6.19 -8.76
CA LYS A 123 4.50 7.39 -8.92
C LYS A 123 4.08 8.24 -10.13
N LYS A 124 3.73 7.59 -11.24
CA LYS A 124 3.27 8.28 -12.46
C LYS A 124 1.98 9.06 -12.20
N ASP A 125 1.07 8.47 -11.42
CA ASP A 125 -0.18 9.11 -11.00
C ASP A 125 -0.01 10.08 -9.81
N LYS A 126 1.22 10.26 -9.32
CA LYS A 126 1.51 11.04 -8.12
C LYS A 126 0.79 10.53 -6.85
N ASN A 127 0.30 9.31 -6.87
CA ASN A 127 -0.27 8.64 -5.71
C ASN A 127 0.86 8.06 -4.84
N TYR A 128 1.62 8.96 -4.21
CA TYR A 128 2.81 8.58 -3.44
C TYR A 128 2.47 7.75 -2.21
N GLN A 129 1.26 7.90 -1.66
CA GLN A 129 0.80 7.11 -0.52
C GLN A 129 0.74 5.61 -0.86
N GLU A 130 0.11 5.24 -1.98
CA GLU A 130 0.06 3.84 -2.43
C GLU A 130 1.42 3.32 -2.90
N ALA A 131 2.24 4.20 -3.49
CA ALA A 131 3.62 3.87 -3.82
C ALA A 131 4.44 3.51 -2.58
N ILE A 132 4.29 4.25 -1.47
CA ILE A 132 4.94 4.01 -0.17
C ILE A 132 4.49 2.65 0.40
N LYS A 133 3.19 2.37 0.45
CA LYS A 133 2.65 1.10 0.93
C LYS A 133 3.27 -0.08 0.18
N THR A 134 3.30 -0.01 -1.15
CA THR A 134 3.90 -1.05 -1.99
C THR A 134 5.40 -1.15 -1.79
N GLN A 135 6.09 -0.02 -1.68
CA GLN A 135 7.55 0.00 -1.48
C GLN A 135 7.97 -0.58 -0.13
N ILE A 136 7.15 -0.45 0.91
CA ILE A 136 7.38 -1.09 2.22
C ILE A 136 7.41 -2.62 2.07
N ILE A 137 6.53 -3.21 1.25
CA ILE A 137 6.55 -4.65 0.96
C ILE A 137 7.87 -5.05 0.28
N ILE A 138 8.32 -4.25 -0.69
CA ILE A 138 9.60 -4.47 -1.38
C ILE A 138 10.78 -4.40 -0.41
N VAL A 139 10.78 -3.44 0.50
CA VAL A 139 11.86 -3.24 1.49
C VAL A 139 11.97 -4.41 2.46
N LYS A 140 10.84 -5.03 2.85
CA LYS A 140 10.85 -6.26 3.67
C LYS A 140 11.58 -7.42 2.98
N GLN A 141 11.48 -7.54 1.66
CA GLN A 141 12.17 -8.56 0.88
C GLN A 141 13.62 -8.18 0.56
N LYS A 142 13.85 -6.91 0.26
CA LYS A 142 15.15 -6.38 -0.20
C LYS A 142 15.47 -5.05 0.51
N PRO A 143 16.11 -5.08 1.69
CA PRO A 143 16.37 -3.88 2.50
C PRO A 143 17.14 -2.76 1.77
N LYS A 144 17.99 -3.08 0.79
CA LYS A 144 18.66 -2.07 -0.05
C LYS A 144 17.70 -1.17 -0.83
N GLN A 145 16.44 -1.60 -1.03
CA GLN A 145 15.41 -0.80 -1.71
C GLN A 145 14.82 0.32 -0.81
N ARG A 146 15.30 0.48 0.42
CA ARG A 146 14.98 1.65 1.29
C ARG A 146 15.32 2.99 0.64
N ALA A 147 16.31 3.03 -0.25
CA ALA A 147 16.65 4.25 -0.97
C ALA A 147 15.46 4.82 -1.77
N GLU A 148 14.68 3.95 -2.44
CA GLU A 148 13.46 4.38 -3.15
C GLU A 148 12.37 4.82 -2.18
N LEU A 149 12.21 4.15 -1.04
CA LEU A 149 11.24 4.54 -0.01
C LEU A 149 11.56 5.93 0.57
N ILE A 150 12.82 6.27 0.76
CA ILE A 150 13.26 7.60 1.17
C ILE A 150 12.77 8.66 0.17
N TYR A 151 12.95 8.41 -1.13
CA TYR A 151 12.47 9.35 -2.17
C TYR A 151 10.95 9.45 -2.22
N LEU A 152 10.23 8.36 -1.99
CA LEU A 152 8.77 8.37 -1.94
C LEU A 152 8.26 9.20 -0.75
N TYR A 153 8.84 9.03 0.44
CA TYR A 153 8.53 9.90 1.58
C TYR A 153 8.80 11.37 1.29
N TYR A 154 9.94 11.65 0.63
CA TYR A 154 10.24 13.02 0.22
C TYR A 154 9.22 13.59 -0.78
N LEU A 155 8.76 12.79 -1.76
CA LEU A 155 7.76 13.20 -2.75
C LEU A 155 6.36 13.36 -2.14
N ASN A 156 6.08 12.64 -1.04
CA ASN A 156 4.83 12.73 -0.29
C ASN A 156 4.86 13.78 0.83
N ASP A 157 5.87 14.65 0.82
CA ASP A 157 6.11 15.69 1.85
C ASP A 157 6.31 15.16 3.28
N GLU A 158 6.54 13.87 3.43
CA GLU A 158 6.82 13.18 4.70
C GLU A 158 8.32 13.28 5.04
N TYR A 159 8.79 14.50 5.24
CA TYR A 159 10.23 14.81 5.36
C TYR A 159 10.90 14.20 6.59
N MET A 160 10.16 14.07 7.70
CA MET A 160 10.70 13.46 8.94
C MET A 160 10.93 11.97 8.77
N GLN A 161 9.99 11.27 8.12
CA GLN A 161 10.11 9.85 7.79
C GLN A 161 11.28 9.62 6.83
N ALA A 162 11.38 10.48 5.80
CA ALA A 162 12.51 10.44 4.86
C ALA A 162 13.86 10.60 5.59
N LEU A 163 13.98 11.57 6.49
CA LEU A 163 15.21 11.86 7.23
C LEU A 163 15.58 10.72 8.19
N SER A 164 14.61 10.23 8.97
CA SER A 164 14.80 9.08 9.86
C SER A 164 15.27 7.84 9.10
N LEU A 165 14.67 7.57 7.94
CA LEU A 165 15.05 6.42 7.13
C LEU A 165 16.42 6.58 6.46
N ILE A 166 16.83 7.83 6.12
CA ILE A 166 18.19 8.13 5.65
C ILE A 166 19.22 7.77 6.71
N ASP A 167 18.99 8.11 7.98
CA ASP A 167 19.93 7.83 9.07
C ASP A 167 20.11 6.32 9.29
N VAL A 168 19.01 5.55 9.18
CA VAL A 168 19.08 4.07 9.23
C VAL A 168 19.84 3.53 8.01
N PHE A 169 19.51 4.03 6.80
CA PHE A 169 20.14 3.56 5.56
C PHE A 169 21.64 3.87 5.53
N GLU A 170 22.06 5.02 6.06
CA GLU A 170 23.45 5.43 6.15
C GLU A 170 24.29 4.48 6.99
N LYS A 171 23.74 4.02 8.12
CA LYS A 171 24.41 3.05 9.01
C LYS A 171 24.61 1.70 8.34
N ASP A 172 23.62 1.24 7.56
CA ASP A 172 23.62 -0.08 6.96
C ASP A 172 24.44 -0.16 5.66
N TYR A 173 24.42 0.92 4.85
CA TYR A 173 24.90 0.89 3.46
C TYR A 173 25.74 2.09 3.05
N GLY A 174 25.85 3.12 3.88
CA GLY A 174 26.42 4.41 3.50
C GLY A 174 25.49 5.20 2.57
N LEU A 175 25.82 6.45 2.29
CA LEU A 175 25.00 7.31 1.43
C LEU A 175 25.65 7.50 0.06
N THR A 176 24.83 7.35 -0.99
CA THR A 176 25.17 7.84 -2.33
C THR A 176 25.19 9.38 -2.34
N THR A 177 25.90 9.98 -3.31
CA THR A 177 25.94 11.45 -3.48
C THR A 177 24.54 12.07 -3.51
N ARG A 178 23.62 11.43 -4.21
CA ARG A 178 22.21 11.88 -4.32
C ARG A 178 21.49 11.85 -2.97
N LEU A 179 21.66 10.82 -2.16
CA LEU A 179 21.06 10.73 -0.82
C LEU A 179 21.71 11.71 0.16
N LYS A 180 23.03 11.96 0.04
CA LYS A 180 23.71 13.01 0.83
C LYS A 180 23.13 14.39 0.52
N GLN A 181 22.93 14.72 -0.76
CA GLN A 181 22.30 15.97 -1.17
C GLN A 181 20.86 16.08 -0.63
N LEU A 182 20.08 15.00 -0.72
CA LEU A 182 18.72 14.95 -0.16
C LEU A 182 18.74 15.14 1.35
N LYS A 183 19.63 14.44 2.08
CA LYS A 183 19.81 14.59 3.52
C LYS A 183 20.11 16.05 3.88
N ASN A 184 21.08 16.67 3.21
CA ASN A 184 21.42 18.06 3.45
C ASN A 184 20.22 18.99 3.19
N LYS A 185 19.49 18.79 2.09
CA LYS A 185 18.28 19.56 1.77
C LYS A 185 17.22 19.40 2.85
N LEU A 186 16.98 18.17 3.32
CA LEU A 186 16.01 17.89 4.37
C LEU A 186 16.45 18.43 5.73
N VAL A 187 17.74 18.31 6.08
CA VAL A 187 18.30 18.87 7.30
C VAL A 187 18.22 20.41 7.28
N LEU A 188 18.52 21.06 6.14
CA LEU A 188 18.36 22.51 5.99
C LEU A 188 16.88 22.93 6.10
N ARG A 189 15.96 22.12 5.57
CA ARG A 189 14.51 22.36 5.66
C ARG A 189 13.95 22.04 7.05
N ASN A 190 14.53 21.03 7.75
CA ASN A 190 14.17 20.62 9.10
C ASN A 190 15.12 21.13 10.18
N LYS A 191 16.22 21.80 9.79
CA LYS A 191 16.85 22.64 10.80
C LYS A 191 15.73 23.55 11.30
N PRO A 192 15.45 23.56 12.61
CA PRO A 192 14.87 24.78 13.14
C PRO A 192 15.77 25.84 12.56
N GLN A 193 15.20 26.73 11.76
CA GLN A 193 15.96 27.87 11.28
C GLN A 193 16.55 28.52 12.53
N THR A 194 17.77 28.14 12.89
CA THR A 194 18.70 29.03 13.53
C THR A 194 19.15 30.02 12.47
N VAL A 195 18.18 30.59 11.79
CA VAL A 195 18.25 31.94 11.38
C VAL A 195 18.00 32.67 12.70
N ILE A 196 18.99 33.34 13.17
CA ILE A 196 18.85 34.63 13.77
C ILE A 196 18.02 35.46 12.78
N SER A 197 16.73 35.22 12.74
CA SER A 197 15.69 36.06 12.21
C SER A 197 14.37 35.37 12.52
N THR A 198 13.72 35.86 13.56
CA THR A 198 12.34 35.64 13.88
C THR A 198 11.97 34.16 14.06
N ILE A 199 12.18 33.63 15.27
CA ILE A 199 11.31 32.64 15.90
C ILE A 199 9.93 32.88 15.31
N ASP A 200 9.29 31.84 14.73
CA ASP A 200 7.84 31.85 14.57
C ASP A 200 7.29 31.98 16.01
N SER A 201 7.33 33.19 16.52
CA SER A 201 6.75 33.47 17.82
C SER A 201 5.26 33.25 17.68
N LEU A 202 4.66 32.65 18.66
CA LEU A 202 3.21 32.41 18.67
C LEU A 202 2.44 33.66 18.20
N PRO A 203 2.78 34.91 18.63
CA PRO A 203 2.15 36.13 18.12
C PRO A 203 2.26 36.34 16.61
N LYS A 204 3.39 36.01 16.02
CA LYS A 204 3.60 36.17 14.55
C LYS A 204 2.80 35.13 13.77
N LEU A 205 2.74 33.87 14.23
CA LEU A 205 1.91 32.84 13.59
C LEU A 205 0.42 33.19 13.69
N ILE A 206 0.00 33.74 14.82
CA ILE A 206 -1.37 34.24 15.02
C ILE A 206 -1.67 35.35 14.04
N LEU A 207 -0.81 36.35 13.95
CA LEU A 207 -0.97 37.48 13.00
C LEU A 207 -1.01 36.98 11.56
N ASP A 208 -0.13 36.06 11.17
CA ASP A 208 -0.11 35.47 9.82
C ASP A 208 -1.42 34.71 9.54
N PHE A 209 -1.94 33.97 10.52
CA PHE A 209 -3.19 33.22 10.39
C PHE A 209 -4.42 34.11 10.27
N GLU A 210 -4.43 35.26 10.95
CA GLU A 210 -5.55 36.21 10.95
C GLU A 210 -5.56 37.09 9.69
N LEU A 211 -4.39 37.40 9.11
CA LEU A 211 -4.28 38.25 7.94
C LEU A 211 -4.37 37.50 6.60
N ASN A 212 -4.18 36.20 6.60
CA ASN A 212 -4.16 35.36 5.39
C ASN A 212 -5.32 34.37 5.38
N PRO A 213 -5.65 33.78 4.22
CA PRO A 213 -6.62 32.69 4.16
C PRO A 213 -6.26 31.55 5.14
N PRO A 214 -7.23 31.01 5.89
CA PRO A 214 -6.98 30.00 6.92
C PRO A 214 -6.20 28.80 6.38
N SER A 215 -5.05 28.50 6.97
CA SER A 215 -4.21 27.34 6.65
C SER A 215 -4.19 26.35 7.81
N PHE A 216 -4.54 25.09 7.56
CA PHE A 216 -4.45 24.04 8.57
C PHE A 216 -3.02 23.89 9.12
N ASN A 217 -2.00 24.01 8.27
CA ASN A 217 -0.61 23.90 8.71
C ASN A 217 -0.21 25.03 9.65
N THR A 218 -0.65 26.28 9.39
CA THR A 218 -0.41 27.42 10.29
C THR A 218 -1.15 27.24 11.61
N LEU A 219 -2.42 26.83 11.59
CA LEU A 219 -3.20 26.56 12.79
C LEU A 219 -2.60 25.41 13.63
N LYS A 220 -2.13 24.35 12.98
CA LYS A 220 -1.44 23.26 13.68
C LYS A 220 -0.18 23.71 14.39
N LYS A 221 0.61 24.63 13.79
CA LYS A 221 1.79 25.25 14.44
C LYS A 221 1.37 26.09 15.64
N ILE A 222 0.33 26.94 15.47
CA ILE A 222 -0.22 27.75 16.58
C ILE A 222 -0.59 26.85 17.76
N LEU A 223 -1.38 25.81 17.53
CA LEU A 223 -1.81 24.87 18.57
C LEU A 223 -0.65 24.12 19.22
N THR A 224 0.37 23.78 18.44
CA THR A 224 1.56 23.08 18.97
C THR A 224 2.41 23.95 19.89
N LEU A 225 2.48 25.26 19.64
CA LEU A 225 3.17 26.22 20.48
C LEU A 225 2.29 26.68 21.66
N ALA A 226 1.04 27.05 21.36
CA ALA A 226 0.13 27.62 22.36
C ALA A 226 -0.12 26.67 23.54
N ILE A 227 -0.15 25.36 23.34
CA ILE A 227 -0.33 24.39 24.44
C ILE A 227 0.79 24.46 25.49
N LYS A 228 1.96 24.97 25.14
CA LYS A 228 3.11 25.10 26.03
C LYS A 228 3.21 26.49 26.63
N ASP A 229 2.93 27.51 25.84
CA ASP A 229 3.30 28.88 26.15
C ASP A 229 2.09 29.79 26.40
N ASP A 230 0.88 29.46 25.90
CA ASP A 230 -0.33 30.29 25.98
C ASP A 230 -1.60 29.42 25.98
N ILE A 231 -2.03 28.94 27.14
CA ILE A 231 -3.22 28.11 27.28
C ILE A 231 -4.52 28.82 26.84
N PRO A 232 -4.75 30.11 27.11
CA PRO A 232 -5.88 30.88 26.57
C PRO A 232 -5.93 30.84 25.03
N ALA A 233 -4.82 31.12 24.35
CA ALA A 233 -4.73 31.02 22.89
C ALA A 233 -4.99 29.57 22.42
N TYR A 234 -4.43 28.57 23.12
CA TYR A 234 -4.71 27.15 22.80
C TYR A 234 -6.21 26.83 22.80
N HIS A 235 -6.93 27.31 23.81
CA HIS A 235 -8.38 27.12 23.91
C HIS A 235 -9.13 27.80 22.75
N MET A 236 -8.78 29.04 22.45
CA MET A 236 -9.41 29.81 21.37
C MET A 236 -9.21 29.11 20.01
N TYR A 237 -7.96 28.82 19.66
CA TYR A 237 -7.62 28.23 18.36
C TYR A 237 -8.04 26.75 18.23
N SER A 238 -8.18 26.01 19.32
CA SER A 238 -8.71 24.64 19.31
C SER A 238 -10.23 24.60 18.96
N ASN A 239 -11.00 25.63 19.35
CA ASN A 239 -12.39 25.78 18.92
C ASN A 239 -12.43 26.05 17.43
N LEU A 240 -11.68 27.05 16.98
CA LEU A 240 -11.60 27.47 15.59
C LEU A 240 -11.13 26.34 14.66
N ALA A 241 -10.32 25.40 15.19
CA ALA A 241 -9.82 24.25 14.42
C ALA A 241 -10.92 23.34 13.90
N ILE A 242 -11.97 23.07 14.69
CA ILE A 242 -13.10 22.25 14.26
C ILE A 242 -13.96 23.01 13.25
N ASP A 243 -14.19 24.30 13.48
CA ASP A 243 -15.01 25.13 12.60
C ASP A 243 -14.42 25.27 11.20
N LEU A 244 -13.11 25.47 11.10
CA LEU A 244 -12.42 25.66 9.85
C LEU A 244 -11.97 24.37 9.17
N PHE A 245 -11.64 23.34 9.95
CA PHE A 245 -11.05 22.10 9.45
C PHE A 245 -11.72 20.86 10.06
N PRO A 246 -13.03 20.67 9.85
CA PRO A 246 -13.80 19.59 10.48
C PRO A 246 -13.40 18.18 9.99
N ALA A 247 -12.76 18.05 8.82
CA ALA A 247 -12.27 16.77 8.32
C ALA A 247 -10.88 16.38 8.87
N GLN A 248 -10.26 17.22 9.71
CA GLN A 248 -8.94 16.97 10.26
C GLN A 248 -9.01 16.40 11.66
N PRO A 249 -8.60 15.12 11.88
CA PRO A 249 -8.68 14.51 13.22
C PRO A 249 -7.85 15.28 14.27
N PHE A 250 -6.78 15.97 13.86
CA PHE A 250 -6.00 16.82 14.77
C PHE A 250 -6.82 17.97 15.35
N SER A 251 -7.85 18.46 14.66
CA SER A 251 -8.77 19.49 15.20
C SER A 251 -9.51 18.97 16.44
N TYR A 252 -10.05 17.76 16.34
CA TYR A 252 -10.75 17.09 17.45
C TYR A 252 -9.80 16.74 18.59
N LEU A 253 -8.60 16.26 18.28
CA LEU A 253 -7.57 15.99 19.28
C LEU A 253 -7.24 17.24 20.09
N SER A 254 -7.01 18.37 19.41
CA SER A 254 -6.66 19.63 20.05
C SER A 254 -7.81 20.15 20.91
N LYS A 255 -9.05 20.08 20.42
CA LYS A 255 -10.24 20.48 21.16
C LYS A 255 -10.49 19.58 22.37
N GLY A 256 -10.39 18.25 22.21
CA GLY A 256 -10.53 17.31 23.33
C GLY A 256 -9.50 17.55 24.42
N ARG A 257 -8.24 17.83 24.02
CA ARG A 257 -7.19 18.19 24.98
C ARG A 257 -7.46 19.53 25.69
N ALA A 258 -7.96 20.53 24.96
CA ALA A 258 -8.35 21.81 25.54
C ALA A 258 -9.45 21.67 26.58
N LEU A 259 -10.48 20.87 26.29
CA LEU A 259 -11.57 20.57 27.23
C LEU A 259 -11.08 19.78 28.45
N GLN A 260 -10.16 18.83 28.25
CA GLN A 260 -9.55 18.11 29.37
C GLN A 260 -8.78 19.03 30.31
N LEU A 261 -8.02 20.01 29.79
CA LEU A 261 -7.31 21.00 30.57
C LEU A 261 -8.27 21.91 31.36
N GLN A 262 -9.49 22.10 30.89
CA GLN A 262 -10.55 22.82 31.59
C GLN A 262 -11.29 21.95 32.64
N GLY A 263 -10.96 20.66 32.75
CA GLY A 263 -11.69 19.71 33.60
C GLY A 263 -13.05 19.25 33.03
N LYS A 264 -13.36 19.61 31.79
CA LYS A 264 -14.60 19.25 31.07
C LYS A 264 -14.48 17.88 30.45
N HIS A 265 -14.33 16.85 31.30
CA HIS A 265 -13.97 15.50 30.85
C HIS A 265 -15.03 14.85 29.95
N GLN A 266 -16.35 15.08 30.21
CA GLN A 266 -17.41 14.51 29.36
C GLN A 266 -17.41 15.15 27.98
N GLU A 267 -17.35 16.48 27.89
CA GLU A 267 -17.27 17.18 26.61
C GLU A 267 -16.01 16.77 25.81
N ALA A 268 -14.90 16.52 26.51
CA ALA A 268 -13.67 16.03 25.87
C ALA A 268 -13.86 14.64 25.25
N ILE A 269 -14.56 13.73 25.93
CA ILE A 269 -14.89 12.40 25.41
C ILE A 269 -15.74 12.52 24.16
N ASP A 270 -16.82 13.28 24.21
CA ASP A 270 -17.78 13.43 23.11
C ASP A 270 -17.08 13.92 21.83
N ILE A 271 -16.20 14.92 21.96
CA ILE A 271 -15.42 15.46 20.84
C ILE A 271 -14.38 14.47 20.31
N LEU A 272 -13.71 13.75 21.20
CA LEU A 272 -12.67 12.79 20.80
C LEU A 272 -13.28 11.55 20.13
N GLU A 273 -14.42 11.07 20.59
CA GLU A 273 -15.09 9.93 19.95
C GLU A 273 -15.54 10.27 18.52
N ILE A 274 -16.05 11.47 18.28
CA ILE A 274 -16.31 11.96 16.91
C ILE A 274 -15.02 12.01 16.08
N GLY A 275 -13.94 12.51 16.67
CA GLY A 275 -12.67 12.68 15.98
C GLY A 275 -11.97 11.40 15.56
N ILE A 276 -12.22 10.28 16.26
CA ILE A 276 -11.66 8.96 15.93
C ILE A 276 -12.10 8.52 14.53
N ASP A 277 -13.33 8.79 14.13
CA ASP A 277 -13.88 8.36 12.84
C ASP A 277 -13.18 9.01 11.63
N PHE A 278 -12.46 10.10 11.85
CA PHE A 278 -11.65 10.78 10.84
C PHE A 278 -10.20 10.25 10.76
N ILE A 279 -9.79 9.34 11.64
CA ILE A 279 -8.42 8.81 11.63
C ILE A 279 -8.31 7.72 10.56
N ILE A 280 -7.50 7.96 9.54
CA ILE A 280 -7.20 7.00 8.49
C ILE A 280 -5.75 6.54 8.65
N GLU A 281 -5.55 5.28 9.03
CA GLU A 281 -4.23 4.60 9.10
C GLU A 281 -3.10 5.41 9.78
N ASN A 282 -3.40 6.09 10.90
CA ASN A 282 -2.43 6.89 11.64
C ASN A 282 -2.33 6.42 13.10
N SER A 283 -1.55 5.35 13.32
CA SER A 283 -1.33 4.75 14.64
C SER A 283 -0.84 5.74 15.71
N LEU A 284 0.01 6.70 15.33
CA LEU A 284 0.52 7.71 16.26
C LEU A 284 -0.59 8.65 16.76
N LEU A 285 -1.51 8.99 15.89
CA LEU A 285 -2.64 9.83 16.22
C LEU A 285 -3.66 9.07 17.08
N GLU A 286 -3.94 7.80 16.76
CA GLU A 286 -4.77 6.91 17.58
C GLU A 286 -4.24 6.80 19.01
N VAL A 287 -2.93 6.62 19.19
CA VAL A 287 -2.28 6.61 20.51
C VAL A 287 -2.61 7.87 21.30
N GLN A 288 -2.55 9.04 20.66
CA GLN A 288 -2.85 10.31 21.32
C GLN A 288 -4.33 10.42 21.72
N PHE A 289 -5.25 10.03 20.85
CA PHE A 289 -6.68 10.01 21.15
C PHE A 289 -7.00 9.07 22.31
N TYR A 290 -6.54 7.82 22.24
CA TYR A 290 -6.83 6.84 23.29
C TYR A 290 -6.21 7.23 24.63
N THR A 291 -5.03 7.84 24.62
CA THR A 291 -4.39 8.33 25.85
C THR A 291 -5.27 9.37 26.57
N ILE A 292 -5.83 10.33 25.83
CA ILE A 292 -6.69 11.36 26.40
C ILE A 292 -8.03 10.76 26.85
N LEU A 293 -8.64 9.87 26.05
CA LEU A 293 -9.89 9.18 26.40
C LEU A 293 -9.73 8.34 27.68
N ILE A 294 -8.65 7.57 27.82
CA ILE A 294 -8.36 6.80 29.03
C ILE A 294 -8.31 7.73 30.25
N SER A 295 -7.60 8.85 30.12
CA SER A 295 -7.51 9.83 31.22
C SER A 295 -8.88 10.44 31.54
N ALA A 296 -9.67 10.84 30.56
CA ALA A 296 -10.98 11.47 30.76
C ALA A 296 -11.98 10.48 31.39
N TYR A 297 -12.08 9.25 30.89
CA TYR A 297 -12.93 8.20 31.47
C TYR A 297 -12.51 7.83 32.90
N THR A 298 -11.21 7.83 33.20
CA THR A 298 -10.71 7.60 34.57
C THR A 298 -11.15 8.71 35.49
N ARG A 299 -11.07 9.97 35.06
CA ARG A 299 -11.51 11.13 35.84
C ARG A 299 -13.01 11.14 36.12
N LEU A 300 -13.82 10.60 35.24
CA LEU A 300 -15.26 10.44 35.40
C LEU A 300 -15.67 9.16 36.14
N ASN A 301 -14.70 8.42 36.70
CA ASN A 301 -14.92 7.17 37.42
C ASN A 301 -15.66 6.09 36.55
N GLN A 302 -15.30 6.01 35.27
CA GLN A 302 -15.82 5.04 34.32
C GLN A 302 -14.75 4.00 33.93
N PRO A 303 -14.35 3.09 34.85
CA PRO A 303 -13.20 2.20 34.65
C PRO A 303 -13.38 1.19 33.51
N LYS A 304 -14.62 0.78 33.23
CA LYS A 304 -14.90 -0.15 32.12
C LYS A 304 -14.53 0.47 30.76
N LYS A 305 -14.94 1.71 30.54
CA LYS A 305 -14.62 2.45 29.31
C LYS A 305 -13.13 2.78 29.20
N ALA A 306 -12.50 3.19 30.30
CA ALA A 306 -11.06 3.40 30.34
C ALA A 306 -10.28 2.12 29.98
N LEU A 307 -10.72 0.94 30.45
CA LEU A 307 -10.11 -0.34 30.13
C LEU A 307 -10.28 -0.70 28.65
N GLU A 308 -11.45 -0.45 28.06
CA GLU A 308 -11.70 -0.66 26.63
C GLU A 308 -10.68 0.08 25.76
N TYR A 309 -10.50 1.38 25.99
CA TYR A 309 -9.53 2.17 25.24
C TYR A 309 -8.07 1.78 25.56
N LYS A 310 -7.78 1.31 26.76
CA LYS A 310 -6.46 0.78 27.11
C LYS A 310 -6.14 -0.49 26.32
N MET A 311 -7.11 -1.38 26.12
CA MET A 311 -6.94 -2.56 25.27
C MET A 311 -6.75 -2.17 23.78
N LYS A 312 -7.52 -1.20 23.27
CA LYS A 312 -7.32 -0.66 21.91
C LYS A 312 -5.90 -0.11 21.74
N LEU A 313 -5.41 0.64 22.72
CA LEU A 313 -4.06 1.20 22.72
C LEU A 313 -2.97 0.12 22.67
N GLN A 314 -3.14 -0.98 23.42
CA GLN A 314 -2.18 -2.10 23.43
C GLN A 314 -2.12 -2.87 22.11
N ASN A 315 -3.21 -2.86 21.34
CA ASN A 315 -3.31 -3.54 20.07
C ASN A 315 -2.77 -2.71 18.88
N ILE A 316 -2.41 -1.45 19.10
CA ILE A 316 -1.80 -0.63 18.05
C ILE A 316 -0.38 -1.14 17.79
N LYS A 317 -0.14 -1.58 16.58
CA LYS A 317 1.21 -1.90 16.10
C LYS A 317 1.87 -0.61 15.63
N ILE A 318 2.80 -0.09 16.41
CA ILE A 318 3.64 1.07 16.06
C ILE A 318 4.80 0.61 15.17
#